data_01d129f1e8eb0eba612ae576291b2ddc
#
_entry.id   01d129f1e8eb0eba612ae576291b2ddc
#
_cell.length_a   1.000
_cell.length_b   1.000
_cell.length_c   1.000
_cell.angle_alpha   90.00
_cell.angle_beta   90.00
_cell.angle_gamma   90.00
#
_symmetry.space_group_name_H-M   'P 1'
#
loop_
_entity.id
_entity.type
_entity.pdbx_description
1 polymer ?
#
loop_
_entity_poly.entity_id
_entity_poly.type
_entity_poly.pdbx_seq_one_letter_code
_entity_poly.pdbx_strand_id
1 'polypeptide(L)'
;MRKQSPQSALSATTTVEVHFYDVDSLGIVWHGHYLKYFENGREAFGKKFGVDYMDIYNNGYTAPIVDLQVRYLNMVALDETLEVETVYVPSEAAKLIFEYTIYKQSDRSVVARATTTQVFMNKEGEMEFSTPEFYRKWKEKWGIFPEAPGKIGGVPRKSRGVPRKSRGAPRKSDGITAL
;
A
#
# COMPACT_ATOMS: atom_id res chain seq x y z
N MET A 1 -31.42 -6.47 -11.78
CA MET A 1 -30.26 -6.18 -10.94
C MET A 1 -29.03 -6.07 -11.85
N ARG A 2 -28.55 -4.85 -12.14
CA ARG A 2 -27.29 -4.66 -12.89
C ARG A 2 -26.14 -5.06 -11.98
N LYS A 3 -25.38 -6.10 -12.34
CA LYS A 3 -24.05 -6.36 -11.76
C LYS A 3 -23.19 -5.16 -12.11
N GLN A 4 -22.78 -4.39 -11.09
CA GLN A 4 -21.72 -3.38 -11.25
C GLN A 4 -20.46 -4.13 -11.70
N SER A 5 -19.92 -3.72 -12.85
CA SER A 5 -18.61 -4.16 -13.31
C SER A 5 -17.58 -3.79 -12.25
N PRO A 6 -16.51 -4.58 -12.03
CA PRO A 6 -15.45 -4.20 -11.12
C PRO A 6 -14.94 -2.82 -11.56
N GLN A 7 -14.99 -1.87 -10.65
CA GLN A 7 -14.54 -0.50 -10.87
C GLN A 7 -13.06 -0.56 -11.23
N SER A 8 -12.70 -0.08 -12.42
CA SER A 8 -11.30 -0.04 -12.82
C SER A 8 -10.52 0.78 -11.81
N ALA A 9 -9.45 0.22 -11.25
CA ALA A 9 -8.61 0.92 -10.31
C ALA A 9 -8.11 2.24 -10.92
N LEU A 10 -8.15 3.34 -10.16
CA LEU A 10 -7.58 4.61 -10.63
C LEU A 10 -6.09 4.44 -10.81
N SER A 11 -5.60 4.70 -12.02
CA SER A 11 -4.18 4.61 -12.34
C SER A 11 -3.71 5.73 -13.27
N ALA A 12 -2.45 6.06 -13.16
CA ALA A 12 -1.74 6.96 -14.04
C ALA A 12 -0.39 6.36 -14.42
N THR A 13 0.08 6.71 -15.59
CA THR A 13 1.40 6.32 -16.10
C THR A 13 2.17 7.55 -16.50
N THR A 14 3.45 7.61 -16.17
CA THR A 14 4.37 8.65 -16.62
C THR A 14 5.67 8.04 -17.09
N THR A 15 6.38 8.76 -17.96
CA THR A 15 7.68 8.35 -18.49
C THR A 15 8.79 9.09 -17.74
N VAL A 16 9.88 8.39 -17.49
CA VAL A 16 11.09 8.92 -16.86
C VAL A 16 12.30 8.50 -17.68
N GLU A 17 13.18 9.44 -18.00
CA GLU A 17 14.48 9.17 -18.62
C GLU A 17 15.54 9.01 -17.53
N VAL A 18 16.42 8.05 -17.70
CA VAL A 18 17.55 7.81 -16.79
C VAL A 18 18.71 8.70 -17.21
N HIS A 19 19.07 9.61 -16.33
CA HIS A 19 20.16 10.55 -16.57
C HIS A 19 21.49 10.11 -15.93
N PHE A 20 22.61 10.72 -16.37
CA PHE A 20 23.93 10.43 -15.85
C PHE A 20 24.03 10.55 -14.31
N TYR A 21 23.35 11.52 -13.71
CA TYR A 21 23.33 11.71 -12.26
C TYR A 21 22.47 10.68 -11.50
N ASP A 22 21.72 9.83 -12.19
CA ASP A 22 20.91 8.76 -11.57
C ASP A 22 21.71 7.47 -11.40
N VAL A 23 22.84 7.30 -12.13
CA VAL A 23 23.65 6.08 -12.10
C VAL A 23 24.78 6.19 -11.08
N ASP A 24 25.13 5.06 -10.49
CA ASP A 24 26.26 4.94 -9.58
C ASP A 24 27.54 4.44 -10.30
N SER A 25 28.59 4.14 -9.53
CA SER A 25 29.86 3.64 -10.05
C SER A 25 29.78 2.28 -10.76
N LEU A 26 28.68 1.57 -10.61
CA LEU A 26 28.41 0.31 -11.31
C LEU A 26 27.75 0.53 -12.68
N GLY A 27 27.45 1.80 -13.03
CA GLY A 27 26.79 2.15 -14.30
C GLY A 27 25.30 1.80 -14.31
N ILE A 28 24.70 1.57 -13.17
CA ILE A 28 23.27 1.30 -13.01
C ILE A 28 22.62 2.35 -12.12
N VAL A 29 21.31 2.53 -12.25
CA VAL A 29 20.53 3.47 -11.41
C VAL A 29 20.74 3.13 -9.94
N TRP A 30 21.24 4.14 -9.19
CA TRP A 30 21.41 4.00 -7.75
C TRP A 30 20.05 3.78 -7.08
N HIS A 31 19.99 2.81 -6.18
CA HIS A 31 18.73 2.36 -5.58
C HIS A 31 17.90 3.49 -4.94
N GLY A 32 18.53 4.55 -4.42
CA GLY A 32 17.84 5.70 -3.85
C GLY A 32 17.12 6.57 -4.88
N HIS A 33 17.53 6.58 -6.15
CA HIS A 33 16.89 7.40 -7.19
C HIS A 33 15.51 6.88 -7.60
N TYR A 34 15.20 5.61 -7.37
CA TYR A 34 13.87 5.07 -7.60
C TYR A 34 12.77 5.80 -6.82
N LEU A 35 13.11 6.40 -5.68
CA LEU A 35 12.16 7.19 -4.89
C LEU A 35 11.67 8.42 -5.66
N LYS A 36 12.53 9.06 -6.46
CA LYS A 36 12.16 10.17 -7.35
C LYS A 36 11.23 9.68 -8.46
N TYR A 37 11.45 8.48 -8.99
CA TYR A 37 10.60 7.92 -10.03
C TYR A 37 9.20 7.62 -9.50
N PHE A 38 9.09 7.09 -8.29
CA PHE A 38 7.79 6.93 -7.62
C PHE A 38 7.12 8.28 -7.34
N GLU A 39 7.89 9.31 -6.96
CA GLU A 39 7.39 10.67 -6.78
C GLU A 39 6.79 11.21 -8.08
N ASN A 40 7.50 11.07 -9.22
CA ASN A 40 7.00 11.49 -10.53
C ASN A 40 5.69 10.75 -10.89
N GLY A 41 5.61 9.46 -10.59
CA GLY A 41 4.39 8.67 -10.77
C GLY A 41 3.23 9.19 -9.93
N ARG A 42 3.47 9.49 -8.66
CA ARG A 42 2.46 10.04 -7.74
C ARG A 42 2.01 11.44 -8.15
N GLU A 43 2.94 12.29 -8.59
CA GLU A 43 2.62 13.63 -9.10
C GLU A 43 1.74 13.55 -10.36
N ALA A 44 2.07 12.67 -11.31
CA ALA A 44 1.26 12.44 -12.50
C ALA A 44 -0.15 11.94 -12.14
N PHE A 45 -0.25 11.04 -11.17
CA PHE A 45 -1.53 10.58 -10.65
C PHE A 45 -2.32 11.72 -10.01
N GLY A 46 -1.69 12.50 -9.13
CA GLY A 46 -2.31 13.61 -8.43
C GLY A 46 -2.87 14.65 -9.39
N LYS A 47 -2.09 15.06 -10.40
CA LYS A 47 -2.52 16.00 -11.46
C LYS A 47 -3.70 15.45 -12.27
N LYS A 48 -3.68 14.16 -12.60
CA LYS A 48 -4.76 13.53 -13.39
C LYS A 48 -6.08 13.46 -12.63
N PHE A 49 -6.03 13.19 -11.32
CA PHE A 49 -7.22 12.90 -10.52
C PHE A 49 -7.61 14.00 -9.55
N GLY A 50 -6.82 15.06 -9.38
CA GLY A 50 -7.11 16.19 -8.48
C GLY A 50 -6.87 15.83 -7.02
N VAL A 51 -5.71 15.27 -6.71
CA VAL A 51 -5.24 14.95 -5.36
C VAL A 51 -3.72 15.07 -5.28
N ASP A 52 -3.18 16.08 -5.96
CA ASP A 52 -1.76 16.37 -5.91
C ASP A 52 -1.36 17.06 -4.59
N TYR A 53 -0.08 17.32 -4.45
CA TYR A 53 0.47 17.99 -3.27
C TYR A 53 -0.18 19.35 -3.01
N MET A 54 -0.42 20.14 -4.06
CA MET A 54 -1.01 21.48 -3.91
C MET A 54 -2.51 21.40 -3.61
N ASP A 55 -3.22 20.43 -4.15
CA ASP A 55 -4.62 20.18 -3.80
C ASP A 55 -4.76 19.89 -2.30
N ILE A 56 -3.90 19.00 -1.76
CA ILE A 56 -3.86 18.66 -0.35
C ILE A 56 -3.52 19.89 0.50
N TYR A 57 -2.46 20.62 0.12
CA TYR A 57 -1.98 21.80 0.84
C TYR A 57 -3.02 22.92 0.88
N ASN A 58 -3.67 23.21 -0.24
CA ASN A 58 -4.71 24.24 -0.35
C ASN A 58 -5.95 23.91 0.49
N ASN A 59 -6.19 22.63 0.77
CA ASN A 59 -7.23 22.18 1.70
C ASN A 59 -6.80 22.18 3.18
N GLY A 60 -5.59 22.64 3.47
CA GLY A 60 -5.11 22.82 4.84
C GLY A 60 -4.39 21.62 5.44
N TYR A 61 -3.93 20.69 4.60
CA TYR A 61 -3.26 19.47 5.03
C TYR A 61 -1.91 19.30 4.34
N THR A 62 -1.10 18.42 4.90
CA THR A 62 0.05 17.79 4.25
C THR A 62 -0.13 16.28 4.28
N ALA A 63 0.59 15.57 3.40
CA ALA A 63 0.47 14.10 3.33
C ALA A 63 1.87 13.46 3.25
N PRO A 64 2.63 13.43 4.36
CA PRO A 64 3.94 12.78 4.38
C PRO A 64 3.83 11.27 4.18
N ILE A 65 4.86 10.69 3.56
CA ILE A 65 5.02 9.24 3.48
C ILE A 65 5.46 8.74 4.86
N VAL A 66 4.74 7.75 5.40
CA VAL A 66 5.03 7.11 6.68
C VAL A 66 5.47 5.66 6.53
N ASP A 67 5.22 5.06 5.38
CA ASP A 67 5.69 3.72 5.04
C ASP A 67 6.04 3.65 3.56
N LEU A 68 7.14 2.99 3.25
CA LEU A 68 7.63 2.77 1.90
C LEU A 68 8.29 1.40 1.83
N GLN A 69 7.80 0.58 0.92
CA GLN A 69 8.36 -0.72 0.62
C GLN A 69 8.77 -0.76 -0.85
N VAL A 70 10.00 -1.18 -1.14
CA VAL A 70 10.51 -1.28 -2.51
C VAL A 70 11.11 -2.66 -2.75
N ARG A 71 10.84 -3.20 -3.93
CA ARG A 71 11.48 -4.41 -4.48
C ARG A 71 12.14 -4.06 -5.80
N TYR A 72 13.46 -4.22 -5.88
CA TYR A 72 14.24 -4.07 -7.09
C TYR A 72 14.34 -5.43 -7.78
N LEU A 73 13.98 -5.50 -9.04
CA LEU A 73 13.84 -6.76 -9.80
C LEU A 73 14.83 -6.87 -10.94
N ASN A 74 15.08 -5.76 -11.66
CA ASN A 74 16.00 -5.71 -12.77
C ASN A 74 16.85 -4.45 -12.71
N MET A 75 18.09 -4.55 -13.19
CA MET A 75 18.99 -3.41 -13.31
C MET A 75 18.57 -2.50 -14.47
N VAL A 76 18.83 -1.21 -14.28
CA VAL A 76 18.60 -0.17 -15.28
C VAL A 76 19.89 0.59 -15.51
N ALA A 77 20.27 0.78 -16.75
CA ALA A 77 21.45 1.51 -17.15
C ALA A 77 21.15 2.96 -17.55
N LEU A 78 22.21 3.72 -17.81
CA LEU A 78 22.13 5.07 -18.36
C LEU A 78 21.38 5.07 -19.71
N ASP A 79 20.67 6.16 -20.00
CA ASP A 79 19.93 6.41 -21.25
C ASP A 79 18.72 5.46 -21.49
N GLU A 80 18.39 4.61 -20.52
CA GLU A 80 17.13 3.86 -20.58
C GLU A 80 15.93 4.75 -20.27
N THR A 81 14.82 4.49 -20.95
CA THR A 81 13.53 5.15 -20.65
C THR A 81 12.64 4.19 -19.86
N LEU A 82 12.09 4.69 -18.79
CA LEU A 82 11.22 3.95 -17.88
C LEU A 82 9.79 4.45 -17.95
N GLU A 83 8.86 3.56 -17.70
CA GLU A 83 7.44 3.85 -17.56
C GLU A 83 7.01 3.51 -16.14
N VAL A 84 6.51 4.51 -15.41
CA VAL A 84 6.06 4.38 -14.02
C VAL A 84 4.54 4.33 -14.00
N GLU A 85 3.99 3.19 -13.73
CA GLU A 85 2.56 3.00 -13.47
C GLU A 85 2.31 3.20 -11.97
N THR A 86 1.34 4.06 -11.66
CA THR A 86 0.90 4.36 -10.28
C THR A 86 -0.56 4.03 -10.14
N VAL A 87 -0.89 3.18 -9.20
CA VAL A 87 -2.25 2.70 -8.92
C VAL A 87 -2.64 3.13 -7.52
N TYR A 88 -3.80 3.75 -7.39
CA TYR A 88 -4.38 4.08 -6.10
C TYR A 88 -5.02 2.84 -5.47
N VAL A 89 -4.72 2.60 -4.19
CA VAL A 89 -5.31 1.51 -3.39
C VAL A 89 -6.34 2.09 -2.44
N PRO A 90 -7.64 1.77 -2.58
CA PRO A 90 -8.68 2.25 -1.69
C PRO A 90 -8.44 1.82 -0.23
N SER A 91 -8.72 2.74 0.70
CA SER A 91 -8.63 2.50 2.14
C SER A 91 -9.79 3.16 2.87
N GLU A 92 -10.33 2.51 3.92
CA GLU A 92 -11.32 3.13 4.82
C GLU A 92 -10.66 4.16 5.73
N ALA A 93 -9.39 3.96 6.07
CA ALA A 93 -8.63 4.89 6.91
C ALA A 93 -8.30 6.20 6.18
N ALA A 94 -7.96 7.24 6.94
CA ALA A 94 -7.47 8.53 6.46
C ALA A 94 -6.04 8.40 5.91
N LYS A 95 -5.88 7.63 4.82
CA LYS A 95 -4.59 7.31 4.20
C LYS A 95 -4.68 7.41 2.68
N LEU A 96 -3.57 7.80 2.07
CA LEU A 96 -3.30 7.64 0.64
C LEU A 96 -2.33 6.48 0.47
N ILE A 97 -2.76 5.45 -0.24
CA ILE A 97 -1.93 4.27 -0.50
C ILE A 97 -1.77 4.16 -2.01
N PHE A 98 -0.53 4.02 -2.46
CA PHE A 98 -0.21 3.84 -3.87
C PHE A 98 0.67 2.61 -4.06
N GLU A 99 0.38 1.86 -5.10
CA GLU A 99 1.24 0.84 -5.65
C GLU A 99 1.88 1.34 -6.93
N TYR A 100 3.17 1.03 -7.10
CA TYR A 100 3.93 1.43 -8.26
C TYR A 100 4.54 0.20 -8.93
N THR A 101 4.52 0.23 -10.25
CA THR A 101 5.32 -0.69 -11.07
C THR A 101 6.11 0.11 -12.08
N ILE A 102 7.43 -0.08 -12.10
CA ILE A 102 8.32 0.53 -13.09
C ILE A 102 8.67 -0.53 -14.13
N TYR A 103 8.51 -0.16 -15.40
CA TYR A 103 8.84 -0.98 -16.55
C TYR A 103 9.94 -0.32 -17.37
N LYS A 104 10.79 -1.09 -18.03
CA LYS A 104 11.57 -0.60 -19.17
C LYS A 104 10.62 -0.36 -20.35
N GLN A 105 10.74 0.80 -21.00
CA GLN A 105 9.90 1.10 -22.15
C GLN A 105 10.21 0.18 -23.33
N SER A 106 11.48 -0.25 -23.46
CA SER A 106 11.99 -1.03 -24.58
C SER A 106 11.37 -2.42 -24.71
N ASP A 107 11.22 -3.15 -23.59
CA ASP A 107 10.80 -4.56 -23.58
C ASP A 107 9.70 -4.88 -22.57
N ARG A 108 9.20 -3.87 -21.85
CA ARG A 108 8.18 -4.01 -20.79
C ARG A 108 8.60 -4.88 -19.61
N SER A 109 9.88 -5.18 -19.48
CA SER A 109 10.38 -5.88 -18.29
C SER A 109 10.16 -5.05 -17.03
N VAL A 110 9.73 -5.71 -15.94
CA VAL A 110 9.49 -5.04 -14.66
C VAL A 110 10.82 -4.78 -13.98
N VAL A 111 11.09 -3.51 -13.68
CA VAL A 111 12.32 -3.04 -13.04
C VAL A 111 12.21 -3.03 -11.53
N ALA A 112 11.12 -2.45 -11.03
CA ALA A 112 10.88 -2.33 -9.59
C ALA A 112 9.38 -2.30 -9.30
N ARG A 113 9.03 -2.65 -8.07
CA ARG A 113 7.69 -2.46 -7.51
C ARG A 113 7.82 -1.79 -6.16
N ALA A 114 6.86 -0.94 -5.84
CA ALA A 114 6.81 -0.28 -4.55
C ALA A 114 5.38 -0.08 -4.06
N THR A 115 5.28 0.14 -2.76
CA THR A 115 4.05 0.59 -2.12
C THR A 115 4.39 1.74 -1.19
N THR A 116 3.62 2.82 -1.23
CA THR A 116 3.73 3.92 -0.27
C THR A 116 2.43 4.09 0.49
N THR A 117 2.55 4.44 1.77
CA THR A 117 1.44 4.91 2.59
C THR A 117 1.72 6.32 3.07
N GLN A 118 0.78 7.22 2.83
CA GLN A 118 0.79 8.58 3.33
C GLN A 118 -0.36 8.77 4.32
N VAL A 119 -0.14 9.62 5.32
CA VAL A 119 -1.17 10.03 6.28
C VAL A 119 -1.41 11.53 6.16
N PHE A 120 -2.61 12.00 6.46
CA PHE A 120 -2.88 13.43 6.50
C PHE A 120 -2.43 14.02 7.82
N MET A 121 -1.80 15.20 7.75
CA MET A 121 -1.45 16.02 8.90
C MET A 121 -2.05 17.42 8.72
N ASN A 122 -2.57 17.98 9.80
CA ASN A 122 -3.07 19.35 9.82
C ASN A 122 -1.91 20.37 9.79
N LYS A 123 -2.24 21.67 9.82
CA LYS A 123 -1.25 22.76 9.80
C LYS A 123 -0.41 22.84 11.07
N GLU A 124 -0.90 22.29 12.16
CA GLU A 124 -0.22 22.20 13.46
C GLU A 124 0.77 21.01 13.50
N GLY A 125 0.79 20.17 12.45
CA GLY A 125 1.65 18.99 12.36
C GLY A 125 1.10 17.77 13.10
N GLU A 126 -0.20 17.75 13.40
CA GLU A 126 -0.86 16.63 14.05
C GLU A 126 -1.48 15.69 13.02
N MET A 127 -1.40 14.39 13.28
CA MET A 127 -1.96 13.37 12.40
C MET A 127 -3.50 13.34 12.47
N GLU A 128 -4.14 13.34 11.30
CA GLU A 128 -5.58 13.20 11.19
C GLU A 128 -5.99 11.72 11.19
N PHE A 129 -6.81 11.34 12.15
CA PHE A 129 -7.37 9.99 12.25
C PHE A 129 -8.70 9.84 11.51
N SER A 130 -9.40 10.95 11.27
CA SER A 130 -10.62 11.00 10.47
C SER A 130 -10.31 11.41 9.03
N THR A 131 -11.06 10.86 8.08
CA THR A 131 -10.88 11.22 6.67
C THR A 131 -11.21 12.71 6.45
N PRO A 132 -10.26 13.56 6.00
CA PRO A 132 -10.52 14.95 5.70
C PRO A 132 -11.68 15.11 4.71
N GLU A 133 -12.48 16.18 4.89
CA GLU A 133 -13.70 16.42 4.10
C GLU A 133 -13.41 16.51 2.59
N PHE A 134 -12.32 17.18 2.19
CA PHE A 134 -11.94 17.29 0.78
C PHE A 134 -11.62 15.92 0.19
N TYR A 135 -10.95 15.05 0.96
CA TYR A 135 -10.58 13.72 0.51
C TYR A 135 -11.79 12.78 0.45
N ARG A 136 -12.74 12.93 1.38
CA ARG A 136 -14.04 12.23 1.31
C ARG A 136 -14.78 12.59 0.02
N LYS A 137 -14.89 13.90 -0.29
CA LYS A 137 -15.50 14.39 -1.55
C LYS A 137 -14.75 13.89 -2.79
N TRP A 138 -13.42 13.83 -2.73
CA TRP A 138 -12.62 13.28 -3.80
C TRP A 138 -12.93 11.79 -4.03
N LYS A 139 -13.00 10.98 -2.98
CA LYS A 139 -13.41 9.58 -3.08
C LYS A 139 -14.81 9.43 -3.69
N GLU A 140 -15.76 10.24 -3.26
CA GLU A 140 -17.13 10.25 -3.79
C GLU A 140 -17.15 10.60 -5.28
N LYS A 141 -16.43 11.64 -5.69
CA LYS A 141 -16.30 12.07 -7.09
C LYS A 141 -15.84 10.93 -8.00
N TRP A 142 -14.90 10.13 -7.54
CA TRP A 142 -14.34 9.04 -8.32
C TRP A 142 -15.03 7.69 -8.04
N GLY A 143 -16.08 7.69 -7.24
CA GLY A 143 -16.85 6.48 -6.91
C GLY A 143 -16.05 5.48 -6.09
N ILE A 144 -15.03 5.92 -5.34
CA ILE A 144 -14.21 5.07 -4.50
C ILE A 144 -14.96 4.83 -3.19
N PHE A 145 -15.66 3.74 -3.14
CA PHE A 145 -16.26 3.25 -1.90
C PHE A 145 -15.42 2.08 -1.42
N PRO A 146 -15.01 2.05 -0.14
CA PRO A 146 -14.40 0.85 0.40
C PRO A 146 -15.39 -0.30 0.22
N GLU A 147 -14.92 -1.45 -0.25
CA GLU A 147 -15.74 -2.65 -0.23
C GLU A 147 -16.19 -2.87 1.22
N ALA A 148 -17.51 -3.00 1.41
CA ALA A 148 -18.03 -3.41 2.72
C ALA A 148 -17.26 -4.68 3.14
N PRO A 149 -16.77 -4.78 4.40
CA PRO A 149 -15.92 -5.89 4.83
C PRO A 149 -16.59 -7.19 4.41
N GLY A 150 -15.97 -7.86 3.45
CA GLY A 150 -16.47 -9.11 2.91
C GLY A 150 -16.73 -10.03 4.09
N LYS A 151 -17.97 -10.54 4.21
CA LYS A 151 -18.28 -11.59 5.17
C LYS A 151 -17.22 -12.66 4.97
N ILE A 152 -16.26 -12.72 5.88
CA ILE A 152 -15.30 -13.81 5.95
C ILE A 152 -16.16 -15.06 6.03
N GLY A 153 -16.18 -15.82 4.93
CA GLY A 153 -16.94 -17.06 4.86
C GLY A 153 -16.59 -17.88 6.07
N GLY A 154 -17.54 -18.04 6.99
CA GLY A 154 -17.34 -18.76 8.22
C GLY A 154 -16.90 -20.18 7.88
N VAL A 155 -15.65 -20.50 8.15
CA VAL A 155 -15.19 -21.90 8.21
C VAL A 155 -16.04 -22.55 9.26
N PRO A 156 -16.83 -23.58 8.94
CA PRO A 156 -17.65 -24.25 9.93
C PRO A 156 -16.71 -24.87 10.99
N ARG A 157 -16.76 -24.37 12.22
CA ARG A 157 -16.11 -24.99 13.37
C ARG A 157 -16.71 -26.37 13.55
N LYS A 158 -16.01 -27.40 13.08
CA LYS A 158 -16.27 -28.76 13.50
C LYS A 158 -16.08 -28.83 15.02
N SER A 159 -17.18 -28.91 15.75
CA SER A 159 -17.19 -29.24 17.18
C SER A 159 -16.61 -30.63 17.34
N ARG A 160 -15.36 -30.74 17.72
CA ARG A 160 -14.79 -31.98 18.29
C ARG A 160 -15.36 -32.11 19.68
N GLY A 161 -16.34 -32.97 19.83
CA GLY A 161 -16.84 -33.43 21.11
C GLY A 161 -15.68 -34.08 21.92
N VAL A 162 -15.39 -33.51 23.06
CA VAL A 162 -14.47 -34.09 24.04
C VAL A 162 -15.27 -35.16 24.81
N PRO A 163 -14.87 -36.45 24.84
CA PRO A 163 -15.54 -37.43 25.64
C PRO A 163 -15.20 -37.17 27.14
N ARG A 164 -16.23 -36.99 27.94
CA ARG A 164 -16.16 -36.95 29.39
C ARG A 164 -15.65 -38.31 29.90
N LYS A 165 -14.45 -38.35 30.46
CA LYS A 165 -14.02 -39.49 31.31
C LYS A 165 -14.52 -39.26 32.73
N SER A 166 -15.24 -40.28 33.19
CA SER A 166 -15.80 -40.48 34.51
C SER A 166 -14.72 -40.47 35.63
N ARG A 167 -15.11 -39.87 36.74
CA ARG A 167 -14.37 -39.87 38.02
C ARG A 167 -14.26 -41.30 38.56
N GLY A 168 -13.07 -41.76 38.88
CA GLY A 168 -12.76 -42.87 39.75
C GLY A 168 -12.01 -42.37 40.99
N ALA A 169 -12.48 -42.77 42.15
CA ALA A 169 -12.09 -42.32 43.47
C ALA A 169 -10.70 -42.86 43.95
N PRO A 170 -10.21 -42.44 45.13
CA PRO A 170 -8.79 -42.35 45.47
C PRO A 170 -8.24 -43.60 46.10
N ARG A 171 -6.93 -43.81 45.99
CA ARG A 171 -6.19 -44.73 46.91
C ARG A 171 -4.97 -44.03 47.49
N LYS A 172 -4.83 -44.36 48.81
CA LYS A 172 -3.94 -43.84 49.81
C LYS A 172 -2.46 -44.22 49.62
N SER A 173 -1.62 -43.32 50.14
CA SER A 173 -0.47 -43.52 51.05
C SER A 173 0.73 -44.34 50.61
N ASP A 174 1.79 -43.75 50.96
CA ASP A 174 3.09 -44.15 51.55
C ASP A 174 4.24 -43.67 50.69
N GLY A 175 5.17 -42.77 51.04
CA GLY A 175 5.96 -42.81 52.25
C GLY A 175 7.42 -42.81 51.81
N ILE A 176 8.22 -41.96 52.44
CA ILE A 176 9.67 -42.09 52.68
C ILE A 176 10.64 -41.53 51.67
N THR A 177 11.26 -40.40 52.04
CA THR A 177 12.62 -40.07 52.49
C THR A 177 13.76 -40.03 51.46
N ALA A 178 14.35 -38.87 51.46
CA ALA A 178 15.76 -38.45 51.42
C ALA A 178 16.75 -39.04 50.38
N LEU A 179 17.35 -38.24 49.63
CA LEU A 179 18.71 -37.66 49.80
C LEU A 179 18.88 -36.57 48.74
#